data_84347a22df63bec1c552cfe8aeab0eee
#
_entry.id   84347a22df63bec1c552cfe8aeab0eee
#
_cell.length_a   1.000
_cell.length_b   1.000
_cell.length_c   1.000
_cell.angle_alpha   90.00
_cell.angle_beta   90.00
_cell.angle_gamma   90.00
#
_symmetry.space_group_name_H-M   'P 1'
#
loop_
_entity.id
_entity.type
_entity.pdbx_description
1 polymer ?
#
loop_
_entity_poly.entity_id
_entity_poly.type
_entity_poly.pdbx_seq_one_letter_code
_entity_poly.pdbx_strand_id
1 'polypeptide(L)'
;FPADAEKTNYPVFDPTLRKAVDAVFEEETTMDGRTVYRYHQEIEPTNVAQLFAADGNTTSLPKEGGGEEQGYLTHSGSRDFYVDQQTGLVVGMDMDIDDYYADREGVGRERAFVFNGSTSEEDQQALLKEAAEFPRDRVAEIVRWGAIGLGALLALLGIIGALGLFGGKNKHARSRHN
;
A
#
# COMPACT_ATOMS: atom_id res chain seq x y z
N PHE A 1 -2.69 -2.92 -0.69
CA PHE A 1 -1.32 -3.17 -0.22
C PHE A 1 -0.63 -4.16 -1.18
N PRO A 2 0.71 -4.24 -1.22
CA PRO A 2 1.40 -5.24 -2.04
C PRO A 2 1.21 -6.64 -1.46
N ALA A 3 1.29 -7.66 -2.31
CA ALA A 3 1.44 -9.03 -1.83
C ALA A 3 2.78 -9.19 -1.10
N ASP A 4 2.85 -10.12 -0.14
CA ASP A 4 3.95 -10.27 0.79
C ASP A 4 4.23 -8.93 1.52
N ALA A 5 3.15 -8.32 2.05
CA ALA A 5 3.22 -7.06 2.77
C ALA A 5 4.27 -7.10 3.89
N GLU A 6 4.99 -6.00 4.07
CA GLU A 6 6.07 -5.87 5.03
C GLU A 6 5.67 -4.99 6.22
N LYS A 7 6.38 -5.11 7.33
CA LYS A 7 6.20 -4.28 8.53
C LYS A 7 6.78 -2.87 8.33
N THR A 8 6.27 -2.17 7.32
CA THR A 8 6.70 -0.82 6.94
C THR A 8 5.47 0.06 6.64
N ASN A 9 5.66 1.36 6.52
CA ASN A 9 4.58 2.27 6.18
C ASN A 9 4.25 2.18 4.69
N TYR A 10 2.96 2.31 4.37
CA TYR A 10 2.48 2.38 3.00
C TYR A 10 1.67 3.65 2.76
N PRO A 11 1.94 4.40 1.68
CA PRO A 11 1.10 5.52 1.32
C PRO A 11 -0.26 5.03 0.81
N VAL A 12 -1.34 5.37 1.52
CA VAL A 12 -2.72 5.04 1.14
C VAL A 12 -3.44 6.32 0.74
N PHE A 13 -4.09 6.29 -0.42
CA PHE A 13 -4.78 7.45 -0.97
C PHE A 13 -6.02 7.80 -0.15
N ASP A 14 -6.09 9.04 0.31
CA ASP A 14 -7.28 9.62 0.92
C ASP A 14 -8.10 10.38 -0.15
N PRO A 15 -9.36 9.97 -0.41
CA PRO A 15 -10.18 10.57 -1.46
C PRO A 15 -10.65 11.97 -1.12
N THR A 16 -10.82 12.32 0.17
CA THR A 16 -11.25 13.64 0.60
C THR A 16 -10.12 14.65 0.48
N LEU A 17 -8.92 14.28 0.88
CA LEU A 17 -7.73 15.12 0.75
C LEU A 17 -7.10 15.07 -0.65
N ARG A 18 -7.47 14.10 -1.48
CA ARG A 18 -6.88 13.80 -2.79
C ARG A 18 -5.36 13.66 -2.76
N LYS A 19 -4.84 13.11 -1.68
CA LYS A 19 -3.42 12.86 -1.47
C LYS A 19 -3.20 11.52 -0.77
N ALA A 20 -1.99 10.98 -0.85
CA ALA A 20 -1.62 9.84 -0.04
C ALA A 20 -1.26 10.30 1.38
N VAL A 21 -1.71 9.52 2.36
CA VAL A 21 -1.37 9.63 3.78
C VAL A 21 -0.81 8.28 4.19
N ASP A 22 0.23 8.27 4.98
CA ASP A 22 0.88 7.02 5.38
C ASP A 22 -0.02 6.20 6.31
N ALA A 23 -0.19 4.93 5.96
CA ALA A 23 -0.68 3.90 6.87
C ALA A 23 0.53 3.24 7.53
N VAL A 24 0.67 3.42 8.83
CA VAL A 24 1.81 3.01 9.64
C VAL A 24 1.58 1.59 10.14
N PHE A 25 2.57 0.70 9.96
CA PHE A 25 2.50 -0.63 10.56
C PHE A 25 2.49 -0.54 12.10
N GLU A 26 1.54 -1.21 12.73
CA GLU A 26 1.44 -1.24 14.20
C GLU A 26 1.49 -2.65 14.78
N GLU A 27 0.82 -3.63 14.15
CA GLU A 27 0.62 -4.92 14.78
C GLU A 27 0.57 -6.07 13.77
N GLU A 28 1.06 -7.23 14.22
CA GLU A 28 0.84 -8.52 13.56
C GLU A 28 -0.12 -9.35 14.40
N THR A 29 -1.14 -9.92 13.76
CA THR A 29 -2.11 -10.81 14.39
C THR A 29 -2.36 -12.04 13.51
N THR A 30 -3.11 -12.99 14.04
CA THR A 30 -3.56 -14.19 13.30
C THR A 30 -5.07 -14.22 13.27
N MET A 31 -5.65 -14.26 12.07
CA MET A 31 -7.09 -14.41 11.83
C MET A 31 -7.32 -15.59 10.91
N ASP A 32 -8.15 -16.56 11.35
CA ASP A 32 -8.44 -17.82 10.63
C ASP A 32 -7.17 -18.55 10.12
N GLY A 33 -6.10 -18.55 10.95
CA GLY A 33 -4.82 -19.18 10.62
C GLY A 33 -3.96 -18.40 9.61
N ARG A 34 -4.34 -17.20 9.22
CA ARG A 34 -3.60 -16.32 8.33
C ARG A 34 -2.89 -15.20 9.11
N THR A 35 -1.72 -14.83 8.68
CA THR A 35 -1.01 -13.65 9.23
C THR A 35 -1.66 -12.40 8.67
N VAL A 36 -2.13 -11.53 9.55
CA VAL A 36 -2.75 -10.26 9.22
C VAL A 36 -1.97 -9.12 9.88
N TYR A 37 -1.66 -8.10 9.11
CA TYR A 37 -1.00 -6.88 9.60
C TYR A 37 -2.02 -5.77 9.75
N ARG A 38 -1.97 -5.06 10.89
CA ARG A 38 -2.73 -3.84 11.09
C ARG A 38 -1.86 -2.64 10.77
N TYR A 39 -2.40 -1.79 9.89
CA TYR A 39 -1.79 -0.50 9.55
C TYR A 39 -2.75 0.61 9.96
N HIS A 40 -2.26 1.55 10.75
CA HIS A 40 -2.99 2.71 11.21
C HIS A 40 -2.72 3.92 10.32
N GLN A 41 -3.77 4.59 9.86
CA GLN A 41 -3.70 5.85 9.13
C GLN A 41 -4.37 6.94 9.96
N GLU A 42 -3.59 7.92 10.42
CA GLU A 42 -4.08 9.11 11.10
C GLU A 42 -4.26 10.24 10.08
N ILE A 43 -5.42 10.89 10.11
CA ILE A 43 -5.76 12.03 9.26
C ILE A 43 -5.91 13.24 10.16
N GLU A 44 -4.84 13.99 10.28
CA GLU A 44 -4.82 15.25 11.02
C GLU A 44 -5.84 16.26 10.47
N PRO A 45 -6.52 17.04 11.30
CA PRO A 45 -7.50 18.03 10.87
C PRO A 45 -6.95 18.94 9.78
N THR A 46 -7.48 18.79 8.57
CA THR A 46 -6.97 19.44 7.38
C THR A 46 -8.08 20.20 6.66
N ASN A 47 -7.87 21.51 6.43
CA ASN A 47 -8.79 22.35 5.67
C ASN A 47 -8.73 21.96 4.17
N VAL A 48 -9.79 21.28 3.71
CA VAL A 48 -9.88 20.76 2.33
C VAL A 48 -10.00 21.90 1.31
N ALA A 49 -10.65 23.02 1.67
CA ALA A 49 -10.79 24.17 0.77
C ALA A 49 -9.45 24.85 0.42
N GLN A 50 -8.42 24.66 1.24
CA GLN A 50 -7.08 25.14 0.95
C GLN A 50 -6.32 24.23 -0.04
N LEU A 51 -6.72 22.98 -0.16
CA LEU A 51 -6.07 22.02 -1.06
C LEU A 51 -6.59 22.14 -2.50
N PHE A 52 -7.90 22.30 -2.65
CA PHE A 52 -8.54 22.46 -3.96
C PHE A 52 -9.95 23.06 -3.81
N ALA A 53 -10.40 23.75 -4.86
CA ALA A 53 -11.76 24.28 -4.94
C ALA A 53 -12.72 23.18 -5.40
N ALA A 54 -13.80 22.97 -4.63
CA ALA A 54 -14.92 22.12 -5.03
C ALA A 54 -16.20 22.59 -4.30
N ASP A 55 -17.35 22.27 -4.89
CA ASP A 55 -18.63 22.45 -4.23
C ASP A 55 -18.67 21.64 -2.93
N GLY A 56 -19.15 22.25 -1.86
CA GLY A 56 -19.18 21.63 -0.53
C GLY A 56 -17.90 21.79 0.30
N ASN A 57 -16.78 22.26 -0.27
CA ASN A 57 -15.58 22.59 0.54
C ASN A 57 -15.76 23.88 1.36
N THR A 58 -16.79 24.67 1.08
CA THR A 58 -17.14 25.86 1.84
C THR A 58 -18.65 25.93 2.07
N THR A 59 -19.05 26.58 3.18
CA THR A 59 -20.44 26.82 3.53
C THR A 59 -20.61 28.22 4.13
N SER A 60 -21.85 28.64 4.38
CA SER A 60 -22.17 29.84 5.15
C SER A 60 -22.48 29.44 6.58
N LEU A 61 -21.73 29.96 7.53
CA LEU A 61 -21.92 29.72 8.98
C LEU A 61 -22.54 30.96 9.66
N PRO A 62 -23.42 30.74 10.66
CA PRO A 62 -23.95 31.86 11.46
C PRO A 62 -22.84 32.47 12.32
N LYS A 63 -22.72 33.79 12.29
CA LYS A 63 -21.75 34.55 13.07
C LYS A 63 -22.33 35.01 14.42
N GLU A 64 -21.50 34.96 15.47
CA GLU A 64 -21.87 35.57 16.75
C GLU A 64 -22.08 37.06 16.57
N GLY A 65 -23.26 37.57 17.02
CA GLY A 65 -23.67 38.96 16.85
C GLY A 65 -24.47 39.24 15.58
N GLY A 66 -24.77 38.24 14.78
CA GLY A 66 -25.59 38.29 13.55
C GLY A 66 -24.80 38.38 12.26
N GLY A 67 -25.46 37.98 11.20
CA GLY A 67 -24.83 37.83 9.86
C GLY A 67 -24.27 36.44 9.63
N GLU A 68 -23.51 36.32 8.53
CA GLU A 68 -22.93 35.07 8.11
C GLU A 68 -21.41 35.23 7.90
N GLU A 69 -20.69 34.15 8.08
CA GLU A 69 -19.25 34.03 7.73
C GLU A 69 -18.99 32.75 6.93
N GLN A 70 -17.88 32.72 6.23
CA GLN A 70 -17.53 31.55 5.45
C GLN A 70 -16.94 30.45 6.33
N GLY A 71 -17.56 29.27 6.24
CA GLY A 71 -17.04 28.03 6.80
C GLY A 71 -16.23 27.24 5.79
N TYR A 72 -15.25 26.49 6.26
CA TYR A 72 -14.33 25.69 5.47
C TYR A 72 -14.38 24.24 5.92
N LEU A 73 -14.58 23.33 4.99
CA LEU A 73 -14.57 21.89 5.29
C LEU A 73 -13.22 21.48 5.83
N THR A 74 -13.21 20.90 7.01
CA THR A 74 -12.05 20.28 7.64
C THR A 74 -12.30 18.78 7.72
N HIS A 75 -11.39 18.01 7.14
CA HIS A 75 -11.40 16.55 7.16
C HIS A 75 -10.44 16.04 8.21
N SER A 76 -10.90 15.10 9.05
CA SER A 76 -10.09 14.47 10.10
C SER A 76 -10.61 13.07 10.42
N GLY A 77 -9.76 12.25 11.02
CA GLY A 77 -10.15 10.94 11.50
C GLY A 77 -9.01 9.93 11.43
N SER A 78 -9.37 8.67 11.61
CA SER A 78 -8.41 7.56 11.52
C SER A 78 -8.99 6.36 10.78
N ARG A 79 -8.11 5.50 10.29
CA ARG A 79 -8.47 4.21 9.71
C ARG A 79 -7.46 3.16 10.13
N ASP A 80 -7.96 2.00 10.54
CA ASP A 80 -7.15 0.80 10.70
C ASP A 80 -7.43 -0.14 9.53
N PHE A 81 -6.39 -0.55 8.82
CA PHE A 81 -6.46 -1.53 7.74
C PHE A 81 -5.92 -2.85 8.24
N TYR A 82 -6.75 -3.89 8.20
CA TYR A 82 -6.35 -5.27 8.47
C TYR A 82 -6.00 -5.92 7.14
N VAL A 83 -4.73 -6.22 6.92
CA VAL A 83 -4.19 -6.65 5.63
C VAL A 83 -3.66 -8.07 5.73
N ASP A 84 -4.18 -8.97 4.92
CA ASP A 84 -3.60 -10.29 4.78
C ASP A 84 -2.17 -10.17 4.23
N GLN A 85 -1.20 -10.59 5.04
CA GLN A 85 0.22 -10.39 4.74
C GLN A 85 0.63 -10.98 3.39
N GLN A 86 0.08 -12.14 3.05
CA GLN A 86 0.49 -12.89 1.87
C GLN A 86 -0.06 -12.32 0.56
N THR A 87 -1.31 -11.88 0.57
CA THR A 87 -2.00 -11.41 -0.64
C THR A 87 -2.02 -9.90 -0.79
N GLY A 88 -1.83 -9.15 0.33
CA GLY A 88 -2.01 -7.70 0.37
C GLY A 88 -3.47 -7.26 0.34
N LEU A 89 -4.43 -8.20 0.41
CA LEU A 89 -5.85 -7.87 0.49
C LEU A 89 -6.19 -7.24 1.84
N VAL A 90 -7.00 -6.18 1.81
CA VAL A 90 -7.61 -5.62 3.01
C VAL A 90 -8.77 -6.54 3.40
N VAL A 91 -8.62 -7.26 4.49
CA VAL A 91 -9.59 -8.23 5.01
C VAL A 91 -10.47 -7.67 6.13
N GLY A 92 -10.23 -6.43 6.51
CA GLY A 92 -11.03 -5.67 7.46
C GLY A 92 -10.58 -4.23 7.53
N MET A 93 -11.48 -3.36 7.98
CA MET A 93 -11.18 -1.95 8.17
C MET A 93 -12.04 -1.38 9.30
N ASP A 94 -11.40 -0.67 10.21
CA ASP A 94 -12.08 0.21 11.15
C ASP A 94 -11.89 1.65 10.69
N MET A 95 -12.91 2.47 10.86
CA MET A 95 -12.90 3.84 10.39
C MET A 95 -13.61 4.75 11.39
N ASP A 96 -12.96 5.84 11.72
CA ASP A 96 -13.54 6.94 12.54
C ASP A 96 -13.24 8.26 11.84
N ILE A 97 -14.25 8.86 11.20
CA ILE A 97 -14.16 10.09 10.42
C ILE A 97 -15.03 11.14 11.08
N ASP A 98 -14.49 12.33 11.33
CA ASP A 98 -15.20 13.50 11.83
C ASP A 98 -14.89 14.72 10.94
N ASP A 99 -15.73 14.95 9.96
CA ASP A 99 -15.65 16.10 9.06
C ASP A 99 -16.56 17.21 9.56
N TYR A 100 -16.03 18.42 9.59
CA TYR A 100 -16.77 19.58 10.07
C TYR A 100 -16.43 20.85 9.28
N TYR A 101 -17.35 21.81 9.31
CA TYR A 101 -17.05 23.16 8.84
C TYR A 101 -16.46 23.97 9.98
N ALA A 102 -15.27 24.49 9.75
CA ALA A 102 -14.56 25.39 10.65
C ALA A 102 -14.65 26.84 10.16
N ASP A 103 -14.58 27.79 11.09
CA ASP A 103 -14.40 29.19 10.76
C ASP A 103 -12.97 29.49 10.24
N ARG A 104 -12.68 30.76 10.00
CA ARG A 104 -11.36 31.20 9.50
C ARG A 104 -10.21 30.91 10.48
N GLU A 105 -10.50 30.85 11.76
CA GLU A 105 -9.59 30.55 12.85
C GLU A 105 -9.36 29.06 13.03
N GLY A 106 -10.12 28.20 12.30
CA GLY A 106 -10.04 26.75 12.38
C GLY A 106 -10.90 26.14 13.51
N VAL A 107 -11.77 26.92 14.11
CA VAL A 107 -12.67 26.43 15.14
C VAL A 107 -13.86 25.73 14.49
N GLY A 108 -14.07 24.44 14.81
CA GLY A 108 -15.21 23.68 14.32
C GLY A 108 -16.55 24.27 14.79
N ARG A 109 -17.45 24.50 13.85
CA ARG A 109 -18.75 25.16 14.10
C ARG A 109 -19.93 24.27 13.75
N GLU A 110 -19.83 23.48 12.70
CA GLU A 110 -20.92 22.63 12.22
C GLU A 110 -20.36 21.29 11.72
N ARG A 111 -20.95 20.17 12.14
CA ARG A 111 -20.58 18.85 11.66
C ARG A 111 -21.09 18.63 10.24
N ALA A 112 -20.20 18.25 9.33
CA ALA A 112 -20.52 17.96 7.95
C ALA A 112 -20.80 16.47 7.73
N PHE A 113 -19.92 15.61 8.26
CA PHE A 113 -20.04 14.16 8.15
C PHE A 113 -19.33 13.48 9.32
N VAL A 114 -20.01 12.52 9.94
CA VAL A 114 -19.42 11.69 10.99
C VAL A 114 -19.70 10.24 10.65
N PHE A 115 -18.64 9.44 10.66
CA PHE A 115 -18.75 8.01 10.45
C PHE A 115 -17.85 7.27 11.42
N ASN A 116 -18.42 6.34 12.16
CA ASN A 116 -17.69 5.39 12.98
C ASN A 116 -18.22 3.99 12.65
N GLY A 117 -17.35 3.12 12.19
CA GLY A 117 -17.76 1.78 11.78
C GLY A 117 -16.59 0.86 11.54
N SER A 118 -16.87 -0.42 11.60
CA SER A 118 -15.93 -1.51 11.41
C SER A 118 -16.49 -2.52 10.42
N THR A 119 -15.61 -3.24 9.72
CA THR A 119 -16.00 -4.41 8.94
C THR A 119 -16.63 -5.45 9.87
N SER A 120 -17.80 -5.97 9.50
CA SER A 120 -18.46 -7.00 10.30
C SER A 120 -17.61 -8.29 10.35
N GLU A 121 -17.78 -9.09 11.42
CA GLU A 121 -17.09 -10.37 11.54
C GLU A 121 -17.41 -11.32 10.36
N GLU A 122 -18.65 -11.29 9.87
CA GLU A 122 -19.09 -12.08 8.72
C GLU A 122 -18.36 -11.68 7.44
N ASP A 123 -18.29 -10.37 7.16
CA ASP A 123 -17.59 -9.84 6.00
C ASP A 123 -16.08 -10.08 6.10
N GLN A 124 -15.50 -9.92 7.29
CA GLN A 124 -14.08 -10.20 7.54
C GLN A 124 -13.73 -11.67 7.26
N GLN A 125 -14.57 -12.62 7.73
CA GLN A 125 -14.39 -14.04 7.45
C GLN A 125 -14.53 -14.35 5.96
N ALA A 126 -15.47 -13.71 5.26
CA ALA A 126 -15.64 -13.85 3.82
C ALA A 126 -14.39 -13.37 3.06
N LEU A 127 -13.84 -12.21 3.44
CA LEU A 127 -12.62 -11.64 2.84
C LEU A 127 -11.38 -12.49 3.13
N LEU A 128 -11.27 -13.05 4.35
CA LEU A 128 -10.17 -13.97 4.69
C LEU A 128 -10.25 -15.28 3.88
N LYS A 129 -11.45 -15.78 3.64
CA LYS A 129 -11.65 -16.93 2.75
C LYS A 129 -11.27 -16.61 1.31
N GLU A 130 -11.68 -15.46 0.80
CA GLU A 130 -11.27 -14.98 -0.51
C GLU A 130 -9.73 -14.86 -0.60
N ALA A 131 -9.08 -14.28 0.40
CA ALA A 131 -7.62 -14.20 0.47
C ALA A 131 -6.95 -15.59 0.44
N ALA A 132 -7.60 -16.61 1.04
CA ALA A 132 -7.08 -17.97 1.03
C ALA A 132 -7.22 -18.68 -0.34
N GLU A 133 -8.19 -18.28 -1.15
CA GLU A 133 -8.43 -18.82 -2.49
C GLU A 133 -7.52 -18.18 -3.57
N PHE A 134 -6.86 -17.04 -3.27
CA PHE A 134 -5.90 -16.46 -4.19
C PHE A 134 -4.71 -17.40 -4.38
N PRO A 135 -4.48 -17.90 -5.61
CA PRO A 135 -3.37 -18.78 -5.86
C PRO A 135 -2.07 -18.00 -5.64
N ARG A 136 -1.22 -18.52 -4.76
CA ARG A 136 0.19 -18.15 -4.81
C ARG A 136 0.66 -18.43 -6.24
N ASP A 137 1.15 -17.42 -6.91
CA ASP A 137 1.73 -17.63 -8.25
C ASP A 137 3.08 -18.35 -8.12
N ARG A 138 3.02 -19.62 -7.67
CA ARG A 138 4.18 -20.51 -7.57
C ARG A 138 4.90 -20.64 -8.91
N VAL A 139 4.17 -20.41 -10.01
CA VAL A 139 4.75 -20.45 -11.35
C VAL A 139 5.68 -19.26 -11.54
N ALA A 140 5.24 -18.03 -11.16
CA ALA A 140 6.10 -16.85 -11.24
C ALA A 140 7.34 -16.99 -10.33
N GLU A 141 7.18 -17.56 -9.14
CA GLU A 141 8.28 -17.81 -8.21
C GLU A 141 9.28 -18.85 -8.78
N ILE A 142 8.79 -19.96 -9.30
CA ILE A 142 9.62 -20.99 -9.94
C ILE A 142 10.33 -20.43 -11.17
N VAL A 143 9.63 -19.64 -12.01
CA VAL A 143 10.23 -19.01 -13.20
C VAL A 143 11.30 -18.01 -12.79
N ARG A 144 11.07 -17.20 -11.76
CA ARG A 144 12.05 -16.24 -11.24
C ARG A 144 13.32 -16.93 -10.74
N TRP A 145 13.18 -17.95 -9.88
CA TRP A 145 14.32 -18.70 -9.37
C TRP A 145 15.02 -19.52 -10.47
N GLY A 146 14.25 -20.07 -11.41
CA GLY A 146 14.80 -20.77 -12.60
C GLY A 146 15.61 -19.83 -13.49
N ALA A 147 15.13 -18.61 -13.74
CA ALA A 147 15.85 -17.61 -14.54
C ALA A 147 17.14 -17.15 -13.85
N ILE A 148 17.11 -16.93 -12.52
CA ILE A 148 18.30 -16.57 -11.73
C ILE A 148 19.34 -17.71 -11.79
N GLY A 149 18.93 -18.97 -11.59
CA GLY A 149 19.81 -20.13 -11.65
C GLY A 149 20.45 -20.32 -13.02
N LEU A 150 19.67 -20.19 -14.09
CA LEU A 150 20.15 -20.24 -15.46
C LEU A 150 21.15 -19.13 -15.79
N GLY A 151 20.83 -17.89 -15.35
CA GLY A 151 21.71 -16.73 -15.52
C GLY A 151 23.07 -16.92 -14.83
N ALA A 152 23.06 -17.43 -13.59
CA ALA A 152 24.28 -17.73 -12.83
C ALA A 152 25.13 -18.83 -13.52
N LEU A 153 24.48 -19.88 -14.02
CA LEU A 153 25.16 -20.95 -14.77
C LEU A 153 25.83 -20.42 -16.04
N LEU A 154 25.12 -19.63 -16.83
CA LEU A 154 25.65 -19.02 -18.06
C LEU A 154 26.80 -18.06 -17.75
N ALA A 155 26.74 -17.30 -16.69
CA ALA A 155 27.80 -16.41 -16.23
C ALA A 155 29.06 -17.22 -15.86
N LEU A 156 28.91 -18.31 -15.12
CA LEU A 156 30.03 -19.22 -14.78
C LEU A 156 30.66 -19.84 -16.02
N LEU A 157 29.84 -20.34 -16.96
CA LEU A 157 30.35 -20.90 -18.23
C LEU A 157 31.09 -19.86 -19.07
N GLY A 158 30.58 -18.61 -19.08
CA GLY A 158 31.23 -17.48 -19.75
C GLY A 158 32.60 -17.16 -19.14
N ILE A 159 32.72 -17.15 -17.82
CA ILE A 159 33.98 -16.92 -17.09
C ILE A 159 34.97 -18.06 -17.41
N ILE A 160 34.53 -19.33 -17.34
CA ILE A 160 35.38 -20.51 -17.66
C ILE A 160 35.88 -20.46 -19.13
N GLY A 161 34.99 -20.05 -20.05
CA GLY A 161 35.35 -19.87 -21.46
C GLY A 161 36.34 -18.72 -21.66
N ALA A 162 36.15 -17.57 -21.00
CA ALA A 162 37.05 -16.42 -21.05
C ALA A 162 38.45 -16.73 -20.49
N LEU A 163 38.52 -17.59 -19.47
CA LEU A 163 39.80 -18.06 -18.90
C LEU A 163 40.50 -19.11 -19.76
N GLY A 164 39.94 -19.47 -20.93
CA GLY A 164 40.57 -20.38 -21.90
C GLY A 164 40.64 -21.84 -21.46
N LEU A 165 39.86 -22.24 -20.43
CA LEU A 165 39.88 -23.61 -19.89
C LEU A 165 39.33 -24.66 -20.89
N PHE A 166 38.64 -24.23 -21.95
CA PHE A 166 38.20 -25.09 -23.07
C PHE A 166 39.12 -25.06 -24.28
N GLY A 167 40.30 -24.38 -24.23
CA GLY A 167 41.26 -24.30 -25.31
C GLY A 167 42.00 -25.62 -25.53
N GLY A 168 41.48 -26.49 -26.39
CA GLY A 168 42.18 -27.68 -26.87
C GLY A 168 43.44 -27.31 -27.65
N LYS A 169 44.60 -27.89 -27.30
CA LYS A 169 45.87 -27.75 -27.99
C LYS A 169 45.72 -28.21 -29.45
N ASN A 170 45.66 -27.30 -30.41
CA ASN A 170 45.86 -27.62 -31.80
C ASN A 170 47.33 -28.02 -32.04
N LYS A 171 47.61 -29.31 -32.18
CA LYS A 171 48.88 -29.81 -32.64
C LYS A 171 49.01 -29.47 -34.14
N HIS A 172 49.76 -28.41 -34.47
CA HIS A 172 50.26 -28.22 -35.85
C HIS A 172 51.21 -29.33 -36.24
N ALA A 173 50.73 -30.25 -37.06
CA ALA A 173 51.57 -31.19 -37.76
C ALA A 173 52.40 -30.43 -38.82
N ARG A 174 53.69 -30.29 -38.57
CA ARG A 174 54.66 -29.71 -39.51
C ARG A 174 54.99 -30.78 -40.52
N SER A 175 54.45 -30.74 -41.76
CA SER A 175 54.86 -31.50 -42.90
C SER A 175 56.24 -31.01 -43.40
N ARG A 176 57.25 -31.84 -43.32
CA ARG A 176 58.54 -31.65 -44.06
C ARG A 176 58.36 -32.27 -45.44
N HIS A 177 58.58 -31.50 -46.51
CA HIS A 177 58.84 -31.95 -47.81
C HIS A 177 60.34 -31.75 -48.09
N ASN A 178 60.99 -32.88 -48.57
CA ASN A 178 62.24 -32.89 -49.25
C ASN A 178 62.11 -32.28 -50.64
#